data_752101ba9f6bc9eebdb30be6a87fac05
#
_entry.id   752101ba9f6bc9eebdb30be6a87fac05
#
_cell.length_a   1.000
_cell.length_b   1.000
_cell.length_c   1.000
_cell.angle_alpha   90.00
_cell.angle_beta   90.00
_cell.angle_gamma   90.00
#
_symmetry.space_group_name_H-M   'P 1'
#
loop_
_entity.id
_entity.type
_entity.pdbx_description
1 polymer ?
#
loop_
_entity_poly.entity_id
_entity_poly.type
_entity_poly.pdbx_seq_one_letter_code
_entity_poly.pdbx_strand_id
1 'polypeptide(L)'
;RIYAVGECAAHRGIAYGLVAPLFEQGKVCATHLAQFGIGRYTGSTTSTKLKVTGIDLFSAGDFMGGEGYEQIVLNDPFGGVYKKLVIKDDKLVGACLYGDTVDGSWYFKLMREGRKISDIRDKLMFGESNIGDTGHEGNTRAASMADSDEVCGCNGVNKGAICKAIKDKGLFTLDEVRKCTKASASCGSCTGLVEQLLMFTAGGD
;
A
#
# COMPACT_ATOMS: atom_id res chain seq x y z
N ARG A 1 -32.58 14.13 12.83
CA ARG A 1 -31.22 13.66 13.22
C ARG A 1 -30.21 14.29 12.26
N ILE A 2 -29.06 14.70 12.78
CA ILE A 2 -27.96 15.28 11.99
C ILE A 2 -26.83 14.27 11.98
N TYR A 3 -26.22 14.07 10.82
CA TYR A 3 -25.06 13.19 10.61
C TYR A 3 -23.92 14.01 10.03
N ALA A 4 -22.69 13.70 10.42
CA ALA A 4 -21.48 14.31 9.88
C ALA A 4 -20.50 13.21 9.48
N VAL A 5 -19.95 13.29 8.28
CA VAL A 5 -18.93 12.39 7.75
C VAL A 5 -17.93 13.19 6.94
N GLY A 6 -16.73 12.68 6.83
CA GLY A 6 -15.69 13.34 6.06
C GLY A 6 -14.75 14.17 6.92
N GLU A 7 -13.99 15.05 6.29
CA GLU A 7 -12.94 15.84 6.93
C GLU A 7 -13.49 16.79 8.04
N CYS A 8 -14.77 17.17 7.95
CA CYS A 8 -15.45 17.97 8.96
C CYS A 8 -15.80 17.20 10.25
N ALA A 9 -15.62 15.88 10.28
CA ALA A 9 -16.00 15.03 11.39
C ALA A 9 -14.77 14.36 12.02
N ALA A 10 -14.54 14.61 13.32
CA ALA A 10 -13.53 13.87 14.06
C ALA A 10 -14.11 12.55 14.59
N HIS A 11 -13.36 11.46 14.43
CA HIS A 11 -13.67 10.16 15.03
C HIS A 11 -12.64 9.84 16.11
N ARG A 12 -13.09 9.71 17.36
CA ARG A 12 -12.20 9.45 18.52
C ARG A 12 -11.03 10.44 18.60
N GLY A 13 -11.29 11.72 18.31
CA GLY A 13 -10.29 12.78 18.34
C GLY A 13 -9.40 12.90 17.11
N ILE A 14 -9.58 12.04 16.09
CA ILE A 14 -8.80 12.06 14.84
C ILE A 14 -9.67 12.63 13.72
N ALA A 15 -9.22 13.71 13.09
CA ALA A 15 -9.76 14.23 11.85
C ALA A 15 -8.96 13.66 10.67
N TYR A 16 -9.66 13.03 9.72
CA TYR A 16 -9.04 12.41 8.56
C TYR A 16 -9.09 13.34 7.35
N GLY A 17 -7.94 13.81 6.87
CA GLY A 17 -7.79 14.65 5.68
C GLY A 17 -7.50 13.89 4.39
N LEU A 18 -7.68 12.56 4.37
CA LEU A 18 -7.40 11.70 3.22
C LEU A 18 -8.68 11.07 2.69
N VAL A 19 -8.79 10.93 1.38
CA VAL A 19 -10.00 10.48 0.69
C VAL A 19 -10.48 9.10 1.12
N ALA A 20 -9.58 8.12 1.31
CA ALA A 20 -9.97 6.75 1.64
C ALA A 20 -10.75 6.62 2.96
N PRO A 21 -10.30 7.19 4.10
CA PRO A 21 -11.10 7.23 5.33
C PRO A 21 -12.47 7.88 5.17
N LEU A 22 -12.58 8.92 4.35
CA LEU A 22 -13.84 9.63 4.14
C LEU A 22 -14.86 8.76 3.40
N PHE A 23 -14.42 7.97 2.43
CA PHE A 23 -15.27 6.97 1.78
C PHE A 23 -15.71 5.85 2.72
N GLU A 24 -14.83 5.39 3.61
CA GLU A 24 -15.18 4.38 4.62
C GLU A 24 -16.27 4.92 5.57
N GLN A 25 -16.11 6.15 6.05
CA GLN A 25 -17.12 6.83 6.85
C GLN A 25 -18.45 6.99 6.09
N GLY A 26 -18.37 7.39 4.82
CA GLY A 26 -19.53 7.56 3.95
C GLY A 26 -20.32 6.27 3.77
N LYS A 27 -19.64 5.15 3.55
CA LYS A 27 -20.28 3.82 3.45
C LYS A 27 -21.00 3.43 4.73
N VAL A 28 -20.37 3.62 5.89
CA VAL A 28 -20.99 3.32 7.18
C VAL A 28 -22.22 4.22 7.42
N CYS A 29 -22.12 5.51 7.12
CA CYS A 29 -23.23 6.44 7.23
C CYS A 29 -24.40 6.05 6.30
N ALA A 30 -24.11 5.71 5.04
CA ALA A 30 -25.10 5.29 4.07
C ALA A 30 -25.85 4.02 4.51
N THR A 31 -25.13 2.98 4.97
CA THR A 31 -25.76 1.75 5.49
C THR A 31 -26.61 2.01 6.73
N HIS A 32 -26.18 2.92 7.61
CA HIS A 32 -26.95 3.33 8.78
C HIS A 32 -28.24 4.07 8.39
N LEU A 33 -28.16 5.01 7.45
CA LEU A 33 -29.32 5.78 6.99
C LEU A 33 -30.32 4.90 6.24
N ALA A 34 -29.83 3.95 5.47
CA ALA A 34 -30.66 2.97 4.75
C ALA A 34 -31.24 1.89 5.70
N GLN A 35 -30.91 1.89 6.97
CA GLN A 35 -31.25 0.84 7.95
C GLN A 35 -30.82 -0.56 7.48
N PHE A 36 -29.72 -0.63 6.72
CA PHE A 36 -29.17 -1.84 6.13
C PHE A 36 -27.85 -2.20 6.81
N GLY A 37 -27.93 -3.14 7.75
CA GLY A 37 -26.76 -3.66 8.46
C GLY A 37 -26.38 -2.89 9.73
N ILE A 38 -25.37 -3.41 10.42
CA ILE A 38 -24.89 -2.94 11.74
C ILE A 38 -23.48 -2.37 11.70
N GLY A 39 -22.98 -2.04 10.51
CA GLY A 39 -21.63 -1.54 10.31
C GLY A 39 -21.32 -0.31 11.17
N ARG A 40 -20.12 -0.28 11.75
CA ARG A 40 -19.62 0.86 12.53
C ARG A 40 -18.27 1.27 12.01
N TYR A 41 -18.01 2.56 11.96
CA TYR A 41 -16.69 3.06 11.66
C TYR A 41 -15.80 2.93 12.91
N THR A 42 -14.68 2.24 12.77
CA THR A 42 -13.74 1.95 13.87
C THR A 42 -12.46 2.76 13.79
N GLY A 43 -12.31 3.55 12.74
CA GLY A 43 -11.09 4.28 12.37
C GLY A 43 -10.45 3.66 11.13
N SER A 44 -9.53 4.37 10.53
CA SER A 44 -8.79 3.94 9.33
C SER A 44 -7.29 4.02 9.55
N THR A 45 -6.58 3.00 9.12
CA THR A 45 -5.13 3.11 8.94
C THR A 45 -4.86 3.87 7.64
N THR A 46 -4.03 4.90 7.70
CA THR A 46 -3.76 5.77 6.56
C THR A 46 -2.35 5.62 6.05
N SER A 47 -2.15 5.89 4.77
CA SER A 47 -0.83 6.02 4.16
C SER A 47 -0.77 7.26 3.28
N THR A 48 0.40 7.86 3.19
CA THR A 48 0.67 9.04 2.38
C THR A 48 1.93 8.83 1.57
N LYS A 49 1.89 9.21 0.29
CA LYS A 49 3.07 9.30 -0.56
C LYS A 49 3.24 10.75 -0.99
N LEU A 50 4.41 11.32 -0.68
CA LEU A 50 4.74 12.68 -1.11
C LEU A 50 5.08 12.66 -2.61
N LYS A 51 4.46 13.58 -3.36
CA LYS A 51 4.64 13.75 -4.81
C LYS A 51 5.37 15.05 -5.10
N VAL A 52 6.61 15.19 -4.62
CA VAL A 52 7.44 16.34 -4.90
C VAL A 52 8.60 15.89 -5.77
N THR A 53 8.94 16.69 -6.80
CA THR A 53 10.03 16.37 -7.73
C THR A 53 11.33 16.12 -6.97
N GLY A 54 11.95 14.96 -7.20
CA GLY A 54 13.23 14.58 -6.60
C GLY A 54 13.15 14.06 -5.16
N ILE A 55 11.94 13.92 -4.59
CA ILE A 55 11.76 13.37 -3.24
C ILE A 55 10.74 12.24 -3.29
N ASP A 56 11.16 11.03 -2.94
CA ASP A 56 10.30 9.88 -2.70
C ASP A 56 10.16 9.67 -1.19
N LEU A 57 8.96 9.92 -0.68
CA LEU A 57 8.61 9.71 0.72
C LEU A 57 7.30 8.95 0.82
N PHE A 58 7.29 7.92 1.64
CA PHE A 58 6.10 7.18 2.01
C PHE A 58 5.98 7.11 3.53
N SER A 59 4.80 7.34 4.06
CA SER A 59 4.50 7.11 5.47
C SER A 59 3.15 6.41 5.64
N ALA A 60 3.05 5.53 6.63
CA ALA A 60 1.82 4.81 6.92
C ALA A 60 1.69 4.50 8.40
N GLY A 61 0.45 4.46 8.89
CA GLY A 61 0.12 4.09 10.26
C GLY A 61 0.76 5.00 11.30
N ASP A 62 1.10 4.42 12.45
CA ASP A 62 1.77 5.11 13.57
C ASP A 62 3.28 5.09 13.40
N PHE A 63 3.78 5.82 12.39
CA PHE A 63 5.20 5.86 12.04
C PHE A 63 6.07 6.66 13.03
N MET A 64 5.46 7.46 13.90
CA MET A 64 6.19 8.14 14.96
C MET A 64 6.62 7.15 16.04
N GLY A 65 5.76 6.22 16.40
CA GLY A 65 5.95 5.30 17.51
C GLY A 65 5.91 6.04 18.86
N GLY A 66 6.43 5.39 19.90
CA GLY A 66 6.46 5.95 21.26
C GLY A 66 6.94 4.94 22.29
N GLU A 67 6.60 5.17 23.53
CA GLU A 67 6.93 4.23 24.62
C GLU A 67 6.22 2.89 24.40
N GLY A 68 6.95 1.79 24.56
CA GLY A 68 6.44 0.44 24.35
C GLY A 68 6.38 0.00 22.89
N TYR A 69 6.91 0.81 21.95
CA TYR A 69 7.07 0.43 20.55
C TYR A 69 8.50 -0.03 20.26
N GLU A 70 8.62 -1.03 19.42
CA GLU A 70 9.90 -1.44 18.86
C GLU A 70 10.08 -0.76 17.50
N GLN A 71 11.34 -0.48 17.14
CA GLN A 71 11.68 0.17 15.87
C GLN A 71 12.82 -0.57 15.18
N ILE A 72 12.66 -0.78 13.87
CA ILE A 72 13.75 -1.21 13.00
C ILE A 72 14.08 -0.05 12.08
N VAL A 73 15.35 0.36 12.02
CA VAL A 73 15.78 1.53 11.23
C VAL A 73 16.94 1.14 10.34
N LEU A 74 16.83 1.49 9.06
CA LEU A 74 17.93 1.50 8.10
C LEU A 74 18.18 2.96 7.73
N ASN A 75 19.42 3.42 7.88
CA ASN A 75 19.82 4.78 7.55
C ASN A 75 21.11 4.76 6.73
N ASP A 76 20.98 5.11 5.46
CA ASP A 76 22.11 5.30 4.54
C ASP A 76 22.09 6.75 4.01
N PRO A 77 22.80 7.67 4.70
CA PRO A 77 22.86 9.07 4.30
C PRO A 77 23.54 9.31 2.95
N PHE A 78 24.49 8.43 2.55
CA PHE A 78 25.20 8.57 1.29
C PHE A 78 24.36 8.06 0.12
N GLY A 79 23.66 6.95 0.28
CA GLY A 79 22.70 6.45 -0.70
C GLY A 79 21.37 7.22 -0.72
N GLY A 80 21.16 8.13 0.24
CA GLY A 80 19.93 8.89 0.35
C GLY A 80 18.71 8.06 0.74
N VAL A 81 18.92 6.99 1.53
CA VAL A 81 17.85 6.06 1.93
C VAL A 81 17.66 6.09 3.44
N TYR A 82 16.41 6.28 3.86
CA TYR A 82 15.99 6.08 5.24
C TYR A 82 14.72 5.23 5.29
N LYS A 83 14.75 4.15 6.06
CA LYS A 83 13.58 3.30 6.33
C LYS A 83 13.41 3.12 7.82
N LYS A 84 12.21 3.36 8.33
CA LYS A 84 11.83 3.13 9.72
C LYS A 84 10.54 2.31 9.75
N LEU A 85 10.58 1.19 10.45
CA LEU A 85 9.44 0.32 10.69
C LEU A 85 9.14 0.33 12.18
N VAL A 86 7.87 0.54 12.54
CA VAL A 86 7.40 0.61 13.93
C VAL A 86 6.54 -0.60 14.21
N ILE A 87 6.88 -1.31 15.29
CA ILE A 87 6.30 -2.59 15.66
C ILE A 87 5.70 -2.48 17.06
N LYS A 88 4.51 -3.05 17.24
CA LYS A 88 3.84 -3.19 18.54
C LYS A 88 3.08 -4.51 18.58
N ASP A 89 3.19 -5.23 19.70
CA ASP A 89 2.54 -6.52 19.91
C ASP A 89 2.76 -7.50 18.75
N ASP A 90 4.02 -7.57 18.26
CA ASP A 90 4.44 -8.41 17.15
C ASP A 90 3.72 -8.09 15.81
N LYS A 91 3.25 -6.85 15.64
CA LYS A 91 2.59 -6.38 14.42
C LYS A 91 3.26 -5.11 13.90
N LEU A 92 3.36 -4.99 12.59
CA LEU A 92 3.76 -3.74 11.97
C LEU A 92 2.62 -2.72 12.12
N VAL A 93 2.88 -1.61 12.79
CA VAL A 93 1.89 -0.55 13.04
C VAL A 93 2.23 0.77 12.38
N GLY A 94 3.47 0.95 11.95
CA GLY A 94 3.89 2.17 11.27
C GLY A 94 5.09 1.94 10.36
N ALA A 95 5.21 2.74 9.30
CA ALA A 95 6.36 2.78 8.40
C ALA A 95 6.61 4.20 7.90
N CYS A 96 7.89 4.58 7.81
CA CYS A 96 8.35 5.80 7.15
C CYS A 96 9.53 5.44 6.26
N LEU A 97 9.40 5.71 4.95
CA LEU A 97 10.40 5.39 3.93
C LEU A 97 10.75 6.65 3.16
N TYR A 98 12.03 6.93 3.00
CA TYR A 98 12.59 8.03 2.21
C TYR A 98 13.62 7.48 1.23
N GLY A 99 13.62 7.96 -0.01
CA GLY A 99 14.48 7.52 -1.09
C GLY A 99 14.00 6.21 -1.72
N ASP A 100 14.11 5.09 -1.02
CA ASP A 100 13.54 3.81 -1.46
C ASP A 100 12.17 3.57 -0.81
N THR A 101 11.11 3.75 -1.58
CA THR A 101 9.71 3.59 -1.15
C THR A 101 9.00 2.40 -1.77
N VAL A 102 9.73 1.51 -2.45
CA VAL A 102 9.17 0.39 -3.24
C VAL A 102 8.26 -0.51 -2.42
N ASP A 103 8.66 -0.85 -1.19
CA ASP A 103 7.89 -1.75 -0.32
C ASP A 103 6.78 -1.08 0.48
N GLY A 104 6.54 0.22 0.29
CA GLY A 104 5.54 0.98 1.06
C GLY A 104 4.15 0.36 1.00
N SER A 105 3.70 -0.08 -0.18
CA SER A 105 2.38 -0.72 -0.36
C SER A 105 2.28 -2.04 0.38
N TRP A 106 3.34 -2.83 0.39
CA TRP A 106 3.39 -4.10 1.11
C TRP A 106 3.36 -3.89 2.63
N TYR A 107 4.15 -2.95 3.16
CA TYR A 107 4.07 -2.60 4.58
C TYR A 107 2.68 -2.13 4.98
N PHE A 108 2.03 -1.33 4.12
CA PHE A 108 0.68 -0.88 4.38
C PHE A 108 -0.34 -2.04 4.37
N LYS A 109 -0.17 -3.01 3.47
CA LYS A 109 -0.98 -4.24 3.45
C LYS A 109 -0.83 -5.02 4.76
N LEU A 110 0.42 -5.24 5.23
CA LEU A 110 0.68 -5.91 6.51
C LEU A 110 0.00 -5.23 7.70
N MET A 111 0.02 -3.87 7.73
CA MET A 111 -0.65 -3.09 8.78
C MET A 111 -2.17 -3.30 8.74
N ARG A 112 -2.78 -3.26 7.57
CA ARG A 112 -4.22 -3.45 7.38
C ARG A 112 -4.68 -4.86 7.76
N GLU A 113 -3.91 -5.86 7.43
CA GLU A 113 -4.16 -7.25 7.78
C GLU A 113 -3.98 -7.51 9.28
N GLY A 114 -3.14 -6.71 9.95
CA GLY A 114 -2.85 -6.86 11.37
C GLY A 114 -2.25 -8.22 11.74
N ARG A 115 -1.58 -8.88 10.76
CA ARG A 115 -0.95 -10.18 11.01
C ARG A 115 0.30 -10.02 11.89
N LYS A 116 0.65 -11.08 12.60
CA LYS A 116 1.93 -11.18 13.29
C LYS A 116 3.08 -11.28 12.29
N ILE A 117 4.21 -10.71 12.64
CA ILE A 117 5.40 -10.63 11.79
C ILE A 117 6.57 -11.46 12.30
N SER A 118 6.40 -12.26 13.33
CA SER A 118 7.47 -13.07 13.95
C SER A 118 8.21 -13.94 12.93
N ASP A 119 7.48 -14.47 11.94
CA ASP A 119 7.97 -15.35 10.88
C ASP A 119 8.81 -14.64 9.81
N ILE A 120 8.66 -13.31 9.69
CA ILE A 120 9.31 -12.49 8.65
C ILE A 120 10.15 -11.35 9.22
N ARG A 121 10.24 -11.24 10.54
CA ARG A 121 10.81 -10.09 11.24
C ARG A 121 12.26 -9.81 10.83
N ASP A 122 13.08 -10.84 10.72
CA ASP A 122 14.50 -10.77 10.35
C ASP A 122 14.71 -10.26 8.90
N LYS A 123 13.74 -10.48 8.03
CA LYS A 123 13.75 -10.07 6.63
C LYS A 123 12.88 -8.84 6.34
N LEU A 124 12.12 -8.39 7.31
CA LEU A 124 11.10 -7.34 7.13
C LEU A 124 11.66 -6.06 6.51
N MET A 125 12.87 -5.64 6.92
CA MET A 125 13.51 -4.41 6.43
C MET A 125 13.95 -4.51 4.96
N PHE A 126 14.19 -5.73 4.47
CA PHE A 126 14.68 -5.97 3.10
C PHE A 126 13.58 -6.07 2.06
N GLY A 127 12.31 -5.99 2.48
CA GLY A 127 11.15 -5.96 1.61
C GLY A 127 10.56 -7.33 1.29
N GLU A 128 9.41 -7.31 0.60
CA GLU A 128 8.61 -8.50 0.29
C GLU A 128 9.38 -9.52 -0.56
N SER A 129 10.20 -9.07 -1.49
CA SER A 129 10.98 -9.94 -2.36
C SER A 129 11.99 -10.84 -1.63
N ASN A 130 12.35 -10.49 -0.40
CA ASN A 130 13.32 -11.22 0.42
C ASN A 130 12.67 -12.18 1.44
N ILE A 131 11.35 -12.30 1.46
CA ILE A 131 10.62 -13.14 2.42
C ILE A 131 10.43 -14.57 1.90
N GLY A 132 10.52 -14.81 0.60
CA GLY A 132 10.58 -16.15 0.04
C GLY A 132 11.98 -16.75 0.13
N ASP A 133 12.08 -18.08 0.34
CA ASP A 133 13.34 -18.82 0.26
C ASP A 133 13.74 -19.00 -1.22
N THR A 134 14.03 -17.89 -1.88
CA THR A 134 14.50 -17.89 -3.26
C THR A 134 15.98 -17.55 -3.26
N GLY A 135 16.78 -18.60 -3.18
CA GLY A 135 18.16 -18.52 -3.60
C GLY A 135 18.22 -17.91 -5.00
N HIS A 136 19.03 -16.86 -5.13
CA HIS A 136 19.68 -16.38 -6.33
C HIS A 136 19.01 -16.68 -7.68
N GLU A 137 17.93 -15.95 -7.99
CA GLU A 137 17.63 -15.57 -9.37
C GLU A 137 16.69 -14.37 -9.33
N GLY A 138 16.96 -13.34 -10.13
CA GLY A 138 16.23 -12.06 -10.13
C GLY A 138 14.76 -12.18 -10.54
N ASN A 139 14.01 -12.96 -9.77
CA ASN A 139 12.57 -13.04 -9.92
C ASN A 139 11.96 -11.71 -9.51
N THR A 140 11.55 -10.97 -10.50
CA THR A 140 10.81 -9.73 -10.29
C THR A 140 9.60 -10.04 -9.42
N ARG A 141 9.29 -9.17 -8.46
CA ARG A 141 8.09 -9.24 -7.60
C ARG A 141 6.82 -9.56 -8.40
N ALA A 142 6.75 -9.02 -9.61
CA ALA A 142 5.68 -9.27 -10.57
C ALA A 142 5.47 -10.77 -10.88
N ALA A 143 6.55 -11.57 -10.98
CA ALA A 143 6.45 -12.98 -11.32
C ALA A 143 5.89 -13.83 -10.17
N SER A 144 6.27 -13.53 -8.92
CA SER A 144 5.90 -14.31 -7.72
C SER A 144 4.50 -14.02 -7.18
N MET A 145 3.85 -12.92 -7.59
CA MET A 145 2.49 -12.57 -7.14
C MET A 145 1.44 -13.52 -7.70
N ALA A 146 0.41 -13.84 -6.91
CA ALA A 146 -0.78 -14.50 -7.41
C ALA A 146 -1.65 -13.51 -8.23
N ASP A 147 -2.44 -14.01 -9.18
CA ASP A 147 -3.32 -13.18 -10.01
C ASP A 147 -4.38 -12.43 -9.19
N SER A 148 -4.75 -12.97 -8.03
CA SER A 148 -5.67 -12.34 -7.07
C SER A 148 -5.04 -11.19 -6.29
N ASP A 149 -3.70 -11.07 -6.24
CA ASP A 149 -3.02 -10.10 -5.42
C ASP A 149 -3.26 -8.67 -5.91
N GLU A 150 -3.61 -7.80 -4.96
CA GLU A 150 -3.86 -6.40 -5.23
C GLU A 150 -2.56 -5.67 -5.58
N VAL A 151 -2.51 -5.07 -6.77
CA VAL A 151 -1.40 -4.23 -7.26
C VAL A 151 -1.67 -2.76 -6.99
N CYS A 152 -2.89 -2.31 -7.24
CA CYS A 152 -3.28 -0.91 -7.06
C CYS A 152 -4.36 -0.78 -6.00
N GLY A 153 -3.97 -0.52 -4.76
CA GLY A 153 -4.89 -0.36 -3.64
C GLY A 153 -5.83 0.84 -3.75
N CYS A 154 -5.43 1.90 -4.45
CA CYS A 154 -6.28 3.09 -4.65
C CYS A 154 -7.49 2.81 -5.55
N ASN A 155 -7.32 1.93 -6.52
CA ASN A 155 -8.33 1.62 -7.55
C ASN A 155 -8.79 0.15 -7.50
N GLY A 156 -8.33 -0.64 -6.52
CA GLY A 156 -8.74 -2.03 -6.32
C GLY A 156 -8.38 -2.95 -7.50
N VAL A 157 -7.21 -2.75 -8.13
CA VAL A 157 -6.81 -3.52 -9.32
C VAL A 157 -5.79 -4.58 -8.94
N ASN A 158 -6.10 -5.85 -9.23
CA ASN A 158 -5.21 -6.98 -9.00
C ASN A 158 -4.30 -7.28 -10.20
N LYS A 159 -3.29 -8.16 -9.97
CA LYS A 159 -2.35 -8.59 -11.00
C LYS A 159 -3.06 -9.19 -12.22
N GLY A 160 -3.98 -10.13 -12.00
CA GLY A 160 -4.69 -10.82 -13.07
C GLY A 160 -5.42 -9.88 -14.03
N ALA A 161 -6.08 -8.84 -13.49
CA ALA A 161 -6.75 -7.82 -14.30
C ALA A 161 -5.77 -7.02 -15.16
N ILE A 162 -4.59 -6.68 -14.62
CA ILE A 162 -3.54 -5.97 -15.36
C ILE A 162 -2.97 -6.85 -16.47
N CYS A 163 -2.52 -8.07 -16.13
CA CYS A 163 -1.93 -9.01 -17.09
C CYS A 163 -2.93 -9.38 -18.20
N LYS A 164 -4.19 -9.61 -17.85
CA LYS A 164 -5.24 -9.85 -18.83
C LYS A 164 -5.43 -8.67 -19.78
N ALA A 165 -5.50 -7.44 -19.26
CA ALA A 165 -5.65 -6.25 -20.10
C ALA A 165 -4.45 -6.07 -21.04
N ILE A 166 -3.22 -6.33 -20.57
CA ILE A 166 -2.01 -6.27 -21.40
C ILE A 166 -2.09 -7.26 -22.55
N LYS A 167 -2.44 -8.54 -22.27
CA LYS A 167 -2.53 -9.60 -23.28
C LYS A 167 -3.69 -9.37 -24.27
N ASP A 168 -4.89 -9.12 -23.76
CA ASP A 168 -6.10 -9.02 -24.60
C ASP A 168 -6.09 -7.80 -25.52
N LYS A 169 -5.42 -6.73 -25.11
CA LYS A 169 -5.42 -5.46 -25.85
C LYS A 169 -4.07 -5.09 -26.45
N GLY A 170 -3.04 -5.92 -26.24
CA GLY A 170 -1.69 -5.64 -26.75
C GLY A 170 -1.13 -4.33 -26.22
N LEU A 171 -1.16 -4.12 -24.89
CA LEU A 171 -0.67 -2.89 -24.30
C LEU A 171 0.85 -2.96 -24.10
N PHE A 172 1.58 -1.91 -24.52
CA PHE A 172 3.04 -1.86 -24.45
C PHE A 172 3.57 -0.71 -23.59
N THR A 173 2.70 0.22 -23.17
CA THR A 173 3.10 1.38 -22.39
C THR A 173 2.34 1.47 -21.07
N LEU A 174 3.01 2.06 -20.06
CA LEU A 174 2.40 2.32 -18.76
C LEU A 174 1.12 3.17 -18.88
N ASP A 175 1.11 4.15 -19.80
CA ASP A 175 -0.04 5.02 -19.98
C ASP A 175 -1.26 4.29 -20.56
N GLU A 176 -1.04 3.33 -21.43
CA GLU A 176 -2.11 2.47 -21.95
C GLU A 176 -2.69 1.59 -20.85
N VAL A 177 -1.81 1.00 -20.01
CA VAL A 177 -2.25 0.21 -18.84
C VAL A 177 -3.06 1.07 -17.88
N ARG A 178 -2.60 2.30 -17.58
CA ARG A 178 -3.33 3.27 -16.74
C ARG A 178 -4.71 3.59 -17.28
N LYS A 179 -4.81 3.87 -18.59
CA LYS A 179 -6.09 4.19 -19.24
C LYS A 179 -7.05 3.01 -19.19
N CYS A 180 -6.56 1.80 -19.43
CA CYS A 180 -7.39 0.59 -19.49
C CYS A 180 -7.81 0.06 -18.11
N THR A 181 -6.90 0.01 -17.15
CA THR A 181 -7.12 -0.69 -15.87
C THR A 181 -7.30 0.25 -14.68
N LYS A 182 -6.96 1.53 -14.84
CA LYS A 182 -6.83 2.52 -13.76
C LYS A 182 -5.71 2.21 -12.74
N ALA A 183 -4.95 1.13 -12.91
CA ALA A 183 -3.76 0.88 -12.11
C ALA A 183 -2.76 2.03 -12.29
N SER A 184 -2.16 2.49 -11.20
CA SER A 184 -1.21 3.64 -11.18
C SER A 184 -1.78 4.99 -11.65
N ALA A 185 -3.12 5.12 -11.81
CA ALA A 185 -3.73 6.35 -12.29
C ALA A 185 -3.99 7.39 -11.18
N SER A 186 -3.96 6.99 -9.91
CA SER A 186 -4.26 7.87 -8.76
C SER A 186 -2.98 8.27 -8.01
N CYS A 187 -2.56 7.53 -6.99
CA CYS A 187 -1.41 7.89 -6.15
C CYS A 187 -0.05 7.59 -6.81
N GLY A 188 0.00 6.71 -7.81
CA GLY A 188 1.24 6.30 -8.49
C GLY A 188 2.15 5.37 -7.68
N SER A 189 1.77 4.93 -6.47
CA SER A 189 2.60 4.06 -5.63
C SER A 189 2.92 2.72 -6.25
N CYS A 190 2.03 2.21 -7.09
CA CYS A 190 2.20 0.93 -7.78
C CYS A 190 2.85 1.06 -9.17
N THR A 191 3.36 2.24 -9.56
CA THR A 191 3.93 2.47 -10.89
C THR A 191 5.01 1.44 -11.23
N GLY A 192 6.03 1.29 -10.39
CA GLY A 192 7.13 0.37 -10.64
C GLY A 192 6.69 -1.10 -10.75
N LEU A 193 5.69 -1.50 -9.96
CA LEU A 193 5.13 -2.86 -10.05
C LEU A 193 4.33 -3.07 -11.35
N VAL A 194 3.59 -2.05 -11.78
CA VAL A 194 2.85 -2.10 -13.08
C VAL A 194 3.82 -2.17 -14.25
N GLU A 195 4.95 -1.46 -14.19
CA GLU A 195 6.03 -1.53 -15.21
C GLU A 195 6.68 -2.92 -15.24
N GLN A 196 6.95 -3.53 -14.08
CA GLN A 196 7.44 -4.91 -14.01
C GLN A 196 6.44 -5.91 -14.63
N LEU A 197 5.14 -5.76 -14.33
CA LEU A 197 4.10 -6.60 -14.93
C LEU A 197 4.01 -6.42 -16.43
N LEU A 198 4.18 -5.19 -16.92
CA LEU A 198 4.21 -4.89 -18.35
C LEU A 198 5.39 -5.60 -19.03
N MET A 199 6.62 -5.48 -18.48
CA MET A 199 7.79 -6.15 -18.99
C MET A 199 7.63 -7.68 -18.95
N PHE A 200 7.15 -8.22 -17.84
CA PHE A 200 6.93 -9.66 -17.65
C PHE A 200 5.86 -10.21 -18.60
N THR A 201 4.80 -9.47 -18.86
CA THR A 201 3.66 -9.95 -19.65
C THR A 201 3.86 -9.71 -21.15
N ALA A 202 4.51 -8.62 -21.54
CA ALA A 202 4.79 -8.27 -22.94
C ALA A 202 6.09 -8.91 -23.48
N GLY A 203 7.04 -9.29 -22.62
CA GLY A 203 8.33 -9.91 -22.99
C GLY A 203 8.36 -11.42 -22.91
N GLY A 204 7.25 -12.10 -22.64
CA GLY A 204 7.17 -13.55 -22.52
C GLY A 204 6.74 -14.21 -23.82
N ASP A 205 7.70 -14.50 -24.69
CA ASP A 205 7.75 -15.62 -25.63
C ASP A 205 9.18 -16.11 -25.70
#